data_311b2e83e7724a5250fab486cdf96cef
#
_entry.id   311b2e83e7724a5250fab486cdf96cef
#
_cell.length_a   1.000
_cell.length_b   1.000
_cell.length_c   1.000
_cell.angle_alpha   90.00
_cell.angle_beta   90.00
_cell.angle_gamma   90.00
#
_symmetry.space_group_name_H-M   'P 1'
#
loop_
_entity.id
_entity.type
_entity.pdbx_description
1 polymer ?
#
loop_
_entity_poly.entity_id
_entity_poly.type
_entity_poly.pdbx_seq_one_letter_code
_entity_poly.pdbx_strand_id
1 'polypeptide(L)'
;MKTKSKIRMRRPIFLVLCASLLACASVTPTTLAHMSVAKLTHVSALILRARCVESSPAWDAGEIWTFTTYEPTEVWKGSAQSRVRVRLLGGRVGNITSNVSGVPRFRVGEDVVLFLAPTTRGDFSVVSWVQGTFRIHHDPGTGADTVTQDSASFDTFDPSTRKFTASGIHNLPLQEFRSQVAAALLQESGARK
;
A
#
# COMPACT_ATOMS: atom_id res chain seq x y z
N MET A 1 63.64 44.19 -18.61
CA MET A 1 63.25 42.79 -18.94
C MET A 1 62.02 42.48 -18.10
N LYS A 2 60.79 42.39 -18.70
CA LYS A 2 59.51 42.10 -18.00
C LYS A 2 59.12 40.68 -18.43
N THR A 3 59.19 39.76 -17.48
CA THR A 3 58.77 38.36 -17.68
C THR A 3 57.27 38.26 -17.49
N LYS A 4 56.51 37.95 -18.55
CA LYS A 4 55.07 37.66 -18.50
C LYS A 4 54.89 36.19 -18.10
N SER A 5 54.46 35.93 -16.87
CA SER A 5 53.96 34.62 -16.43
C SER A 5 52.55 34.42 -16.98
N LYS A 6 52.36 33.48 -17.91
CA LYS A 6 51.05 33.03 -18.38
C LYS A 6 50.56 31.90 -17.45
N ILE A 7 49.62 32.21 -16.56
CA ILE A 7 48.87 31.22 -15.77
C ILE A 7 47.94 30.47 -16.75
N ARG A 8 48.36 29.27 -17.16
CA ARG A 8 47.60 28.32 -17.96
C ARG A 8 47.11 27.19 -17.02
N MET A 9 46.11 27.45 -16.22
CA MET A 9 45.57 26.34 -15.39
C MET A 9 44.16 26.64 -14.93
N ARG A 10 43.14 26.32 -15.69
CA ARG A 10 41.75 26.29 -15.18
C ARG A 10 40.79 25.41 -15.99
N ARG A 11 41.21 24.80 -17.09
CA ARG A 11 40.31 24.00 -17.94
C ARG A 11 40.00 22.59 -17.39
N PRO A 12 40.90 21.83 -16.72
CA PRO A 12 40.52 20.49 -16.21
C PRO A 12 39.64 20.51 -14.99
N ILE A 13 39.73 21.54 -14.12
CA ILE A 13 38.92 21.63 -12.89
C ILE A 13 37.45 21.87 -13.22
N PHE A 14 37.15 22.64 -14.26
CA PHE A 14 35.78 22.89 -14.68
C PHE A 14 35.10 21.65 -15.29
N LEU A 15 35.86 20.82 -16.03
CA LEU A 15 35.37 19.56 -16.59
C LEU A 15 35.07 18.52 -15.51
N VAL A 16 35.89 18.44 -14.48
CA VAL A 16 35.66 17.51 -13.34
C VAL A 16 34.46 17.95 -12.51
N LEU A 17 34.25 19.24 -12.31
CA LEU A 17 33.10 19.77 -11.58
C LEU A 17 31.78 19.56 -12.35
N CYS A 18 31.76 19.69 -13.66
CA CYS A 18 30.59 19.37 -14.49
C CYS A 18 30.30 17.88 -14.55
N ALA A 19 31.29 17.01 -14.52
CA ALA A 19 31.10 15.56 -14.51
C ALA A 19 30.53 15.06 -13.17
N SER A 20 30.88 15.71 -12.06
CA SER A 20 30.30 15.35 -10.74
C SER A 20 28.84 15.80 -10.55
N LEU A 21 28.38 16.84 -11.26
CA LEU A 21 26.98 17.26 -11.25
C LEU A 21 26.04 16.35 -12.06
N LEU A 22 26.58 15.60 -13.05
CA LEU A 22 25.77 14.63 -13.82
C LEU A 22 25.55 13.30 -13.09
N ALA A 23 26.23 13.05 -11.98
CA ALA A 23 26.00 11.90 -11.11
C ALA A 23 24.83 12.11 -10.12
N CYS A 24 23.89 13.02 -10.41
CA CYS A 24 22.64 13.16 -9.69
C CYS A 24 21.87 11.84 -9.80
N ALA A 25 21.91 11.06 -8.72
CA ALA A 25 21.20 9.81 -8.58
C ALA A 25 19.77 9.98 -9.10
N SER A 26 19.38 9.13 -10.03
CA SER A 26 18.01 9.03 -10.51
C SER A 26 17.15 8.65 -9.30
N VAL A 27 16.55 9.62 -8.63
CA VAL A 27 15.50 9.40 -7.65
C VAL A 27 14.34 8.85 -8.46
N THR A 28 14.23 7.52 -8.53
CA THR A 28 13.04 6.88 -9.10
C THR A 28 11.90 7.12 -8.10
N PRO A 29 10.91 7.95 -8.43
CA PRO A 29 9.75 8.09 -7.57
C PRO A 29 9.08 6.72 -7.48
N THR A 30 8.76 6.28 -6.27
CA THR A 30 7.99 5.06 -6.05
C THR A 30 6.58 5.33 -6.56
N THR A 31 6.31 4.93 -7.79
CA THR A 31 5.00 5.11 -8.43
C THR A 31 4.14 3.91 -8.08
N LEU A 32 3.01 4.14 -7.43
CA LEU A 32 2.04 3.11 -7.13
C LEU A 32 1.19 2.88 -8.39
N ALA A 33 1.37 1.74 -9.06
CA ALA A 33 0.53 1.36 -10.20
C ALA A 33 -0.88 1.04 -9.72
N HIS A 34 -1.89 1.55 -10.43
CA HIS A 34 -3.29 1.29 -10.11
C HIS A 34 -3.64 -0.19 -10.25
N MET A 35 -4.33 -0.72 -9.25
CA MET A 35 -4.89 -2.07 -9.24
C MET A 35 -6.41 -2.02 -9.15
N SER A 36 -7.10 -2.59 -10.13
CA SER A 36 -8.56 -2.75 -10.08
C SER A 36 -8.98 -3.75 -8.99
N VAL A 37 -10.24 -3.67 -8.55
CA VAL A 37 -10.82 -4.65 -7.60
C VAL A 37 -10.67 -6.08 -8.14
N ALA A 38 -10.90 -6.30 -9.43
CA ALA A 38 -10.71 -7.61 -10.06
C ALA A 38 -9.26 -8.11 -9.94
N LYS A 39 -8.27 -7.24 -10.17
CA LYS A 39 -6.85 -7.59 -10.01
C LYS A 39 -6.49 -7.86 -8.54
N LEU A 40 -6.95 -7.03 -7.61
CA LEU A 40 -6.77 -7.26 -6.18
C LEU A 40 -7.39 -8.61 -5.76
N THR A 41 -8.62 -8.90 -6.22
CA THR A 41 -9.30 -10.18 -5.96
C THR A 41 -8.48 -11.36 -6.47
N HIS A 42 -7.95 -11.26 -7.68
CA HIS A 42 -7.19 -12.35 -8.31
C HIS A 42 -5.90 -12.67 -7.55
N VAL A 43 -5.12 -11.65 -7.15
CA VAL A 43 -3.81 -11.86 -6.51
C VAL A 43 -3.88 -12.13 -5.01
N SER A 44 -5.03 -11.89 -4.37
CA SER A 44 -5.22 -12.13 -2.94
C SER A 44 -5.48 -13.61 -2.66
N ALA A 45 -4.85 -14.14 -1.63
CA ALA A 45 -5.14 -15.49 -1.12
C ALA A 45 -6.32 -15.50 -0.14
N LEU A 46 -6.54 -14.37 0.56
CA LEU A 46 -7.59 -14.20 1.54
C LEU A 46 -8.22 -12.81 1.37
N ILE A 47 -9.55 -12.75 1.32
CA ILE A 47 -10.32 -11.50 1.34
C ILE A 47 -11.34 -11.62 2.45
N LEU A 48 -11.35 -10.67 3.36
CA LEU A 48 -12.23 -10.69 4.53
C LEU A 48 -12.68 -9.29 4.94
N ARG A 49 -13.89 -9.22 5.51
CA ARG A 49 -14.30 -8.13 6.38
C ARG A 49 -13.89 -8.49 7.81
N ALA A 50 -13.28 -7.57 8.53
CA ALA A 50 -12.80 -7.83 9.87
C ALA A 50 -12.69 -6.58 10.72
N ARG A 51 -12.74 -6.77 12.03
CA ARG A 51 -12.49 -5.72 13.02
C ARG A 51 -11.05 -5.79 13.51
N CYS A 52 -10.38 -4.66 13.55
CA CYS A 52 -9.08 -4.54 14.19
C CYS A 52 -9.22 -4.66 15.71
N VAL A 53 -8.58 -5.64 16.33
CA VAL A 53 -8.64 -5.87 17.78
C VAL A 53 -7.34 -5.57 18.49
N GLU A 54 -6.21 -5.54 17.75
CA GLU A 54 -4.91 -5.21 18.29
C GLU A 54 -4.04 -4.60 17.20
N SER A 55 -3.20 -3.62 17.54
CA SER A 55 -2.19 -3.08 16.65
C SER A 55 -0.99 -2.62 17.46
N SER A 56 0.14 -3.31 17.31
CA SER A 56 1.35 -3.05 18.08
C SER A 56 2.59 -3.07 17.20
N PRO A 57 3.42 -2.01 17.27
CA PRO A 57 4.70 -1.97 16.58
C PRO A 57 5.77 -2.68 17.38
N ALA A 58 6.68 -3.38 16.68
CA ALA A 58 7.84 -4.04 17.27
C ALA A 58 9.01 -4.06 16.29
N TRP A 59 10.22 -4.27 16.82
CA TRP A 59 11.39 -4.58 16.02
C TRP A 59 11.31 -6.03 15.53
N ASP A 60 11.56 -6.23 14.23
CA ASP A 60 11.71 -7.55 13.63
C ASP A 60 12.76 -7.47 12.52
N ALA A 61 13.82 -8.28 12.64
CA ALA A 61 14.94 -8.36 11.69
C ALA A 61 15.60 -7.00 11.35
N GLY A 62 15.70 -6.10 12.33
CA GLY A 62 16.35 -4.79 12.17
C GLY A 62 15.44 -3.68 11.61
N GLU A 63 14.17 -3.97 11.39
CA GLU A 63 13.16 -3.01 10.94
C GLU A 63 12.00 -2.92 11.92
N ILE A 64 11.30 -1.79 11.92
CA ILE A 64 10.07 -1.63 12.69
C ILE A 64 8.90 -2.12 11.85
N TRP A 65 8.16 -3.08 12.39
CA TRP A 65 6.93 -3.62 11.84
C TRP A 65 5.77 -3.36 12.78
N THR A 66 4.61 -3.04 12.24
CA THR A 66 3.36 -3.01 13.01
C THR A 66 2.62 -4.32 12.76
N PHE A 67 2.35 -5.05 13.83
CA PHE A 67 1.56 -6.27 13.82
C PHE A 67 0.15 -5.93 14.23
N THR A 68 -0.80 -6.19 13.33
CA THR A 68 -2.21 -5.91 13.56
C THR A 68 -2.99 -7.21 13.54
N THR A 69 -3.79 -7.45 14.56
CA THR A 69 -4.65 -8.63 14.68
C THR A 69 -6.09 -8.24 14.37
N TYR A 70 -6.73 -9.03 13.53
CA TYR A 70 -8.11 -8.85 13.12
C TYR A 70 -8.96 -10.03 13.52
N GLU A 71 -10.21 -9.76 13.90
CA GLU A 71 -11.27 -10.76 14.05
C GLU A 71 -12.18 -10.69 12.82
N PRO A 72 -12.15 -11.74 11.95
CA PRO A 72 -13.02 -11.80 10.78
C PRO A 72 -14.49 -11.82 11.16
N THR A 73 -15.27 -10.95 10.52
CA THR A 73 -16.76 -10.98 10.58
C THR A 73 -17.34 -11.67 9.35
N GLU A 74 -16.66 -11.56 8.20
CA GLU A 74 -17.02 -12.25 6.97
C GLU A 74 -15.74 -12.67 6.20
N VAL A 75 -15.78 -13.83 5.56
CA VAL A 75 -14.72 -14.28 4.65
C VAL A 75 -15.29 -14.37 3.25
N TRP A 76 -14.72 -13.60 2.31
CA TRP A 76 -15.19 -13.53 0.93
C TRP A 76 -14.36 -14.41 -0.02
N LYS A 77 -13.07 -14.63 0.29
CA LYS A 77 -12.16 -15.54 -0.45
C LYS A 77 -11.22 -16.25 0.53
N GLY A 78 -10.91 -17.51 0.27
CA GLY A 78 -10.00 -18.31 1.09
C GLY A 78 -10.63 -18.83 2.37
N SER A 79 -9.79 -19.09 3.37
CA SER A 79 -10.21 -19.50 4.72
C SER A 79 -9.46 -18.70 5.77
N ALA A 80 -10.13 -18.32 6.84
CA ALA A 80 -9.54 -17.57 7.94
C ALA A 80 -9.75 -18.32 9.27
N GLN A 81 -8.77 -18.17 10.16
CA GLN A 81 -8.92 -18.54 11.58
C GLN A 81 -9.71 -17.45 12.30
N SER A 82 -10.07 -17.69 13.56
CA SER A 82 -10.77 -16.72 14.41
C SER A 82 -9.98 -15.41 14.58
N ARG A 83 -8.67 -15.45 14.43
CA ARG A 83 -7.79 -14.28 14.42
C ARG A 83 -6.83 -14.35 13.24
N VAL A 84 -6.71 -13.24 12.52
CA VAL A 84 -5.81 -13.08 11.38
C VAL A 84 -4.78 -12.02 11.72
N ARG A 85 -3.50 -12.39 11.69
CA ARG A 85 -2.39 -11.47 11.94
C ARG A 85 -1.86 -10.92 10.63
N VAL A 86 -1.76 -9.60 10.55
CA VAL A 86 -1.22 -8.86 9.41
C VAL A 86 0.00 -8.08 9.85
N ARG A 87 1.08 -8.14 9.08
CA ARG A 87 2.28 -7.32 9.28
C ARG A 87 2.35 -6.19 8.28
N LEU A 88 2.73 -5.02 8.75
CA LEU A 88 2.87 -3.79 7.97
C LEU A 88 4.19 -3.12 8.32
N LEU A 89 4.92 -2.69 7.30
CA LEU A 89 6.22 -2.04 7.51
C LEU A 89 6.06 -0.68 8.17
N GLY A 90 6.94 -0.39 9.14
CA GLY A 90 6.98 0.85 9.90
C GLY A 90 6.12 0.83 11.16
N GLY A 91 6.17 1.93 11.91
CA GLY A 91 5.56 2.09 13.23
C GLY A 91 6.42 2.96 14.13
N ARG A 92 6.10 3.00 15.42
CA ARG A 92 6.87 3.71 16.43
C ARG A 92 7.20 2.78 17.59
N VAL A 93 8.50 2.61 17.87
CA VAL A 93 9.00 1.86 19.03
C VAL A 93 9.87 2.80 19.86
N GLY A 94 9.43 3.13 21.06
CA GLY A 94 10.10 4.13 21.90
C GLY A 94 10.17 5.49 21.20
N ASN A 95 11.39 6.00 21.01
CA ASN A 95 11.65 7.29 20.36
C ASN A 95 11.90 7.17 18.85
N ILE A 96 11.91 5.96 18.30
CA ILE A 96 12.19 5.73 16.89
C ILE A 96 10.88 5.55 16.13
N THR A 97 10.71 6.30 15.06
CA THR A 97 9.56 6.23 14.17
C THR A 97 10.03 5.90 12.76
N SER A 98 9.45 4.86 12.17
CA SER A 98 9.62 4.50 10.77
C SER A 98 8.30 4.75 10.03
N ASN A 99 8.31 5.69 9.09
CA ASN A 99 7.17 5.99 8.24
C ASN A 99 7.45 5.53 6.82
N VAL A 100 6.54 4.71 6.28
CA VAL A 100 6.61 4.20 4.91
C VAL A 100 5.38 4.68 4.17
N SER A 101 5.59 5.44 3.07
CA SER A 101 4.48 5.93 2.25
C SER A 101 3.67 4.79 1.66
N GLY A 102 2.34 4.95 1.65
CA GLY A 102 1.42 3.97 1.10
C GLY A 102 1.18 2.75 1.99
N VAL A 103 1.78 2.67 3.18
CA VAL A 103 1.47 1.62 4.16
C VAL A 103 0.31 2.07 5.04
N PRO A 104 -0.82 1.34 5.07
CA PRO A 104 -1.97 1.70 5.89
C PRO A 104 -1.65 1.58 7.38
N ARG A 105 -2.32 2.37 8.20
CA ARG A 105 -2.28 2.32 9.66
C ARG A 105 -3.67 2.01 10.19
N PHE A 106 -3.75 1.15 11.19
CA PHE A 106 -5.01 0.71 11.75
C PHE A 106 -5.11 1.02 13.24
N ARG A 107 -6.32 1.33 13.69
CA ARG A 107 -6.66 1.54 15.09
C ARG A 107 -7.59 0.42 15.56
N VAL A 108 -7.47 0.07 16.82
CA VAL A 108 -8.39 -0.87 17.44
C VAL A 108 -9.83 -0.36 17.32
N GLY A 109 -10.74 -1.25 16.92
CA GLY A 109 -12.14 -0.96 16.69
C GLY A 109 -12.50 -0.62 15.23
N GLU A 110 -11.54 -0.35 14.36
CA GLU A 110 -11.81 -0.11 12.93
C GLU A 110 -12.36 -1.36 12.26
N ASP A 111 -13.39 -1.17 11.42
CA ASP A 111 -13.99 -2.19 10.56
C ASP A 111 -13.49 -1.99 9.12
N VAL A 112 -12.95 -3.04 8.53
CA VAL A 112 -12.24 -2.96 7.24
C VAL A 112 -12.51 -4.17 6.37
N VAL A 113 -12.38 -3.98 5.03
CA VAL A 113 -12.20 -5.10 4.11
C VAL A 113 -10.74 -5.11 3.68
N LEU A 114 -10.08 -6.26 3.82
CA LEU A 114 -8.67 -6.46 3.51
C LEU A 114 -8.48 -7.51 2.42
N PHE A 115 -7.60 -7.18 1.48
CA PHE A 115 -7.09 -8.07 0.45
C PHE A 115 -5.70 -8.53 0.88
N LEU A 116 -5.54 -9.80 1.21
CA LEU A 116 -4.38 -10.33 1.91
C LEU A 116 -3.62 -11.38 1.10
N ALA A 117 -2.29 -11.33 1.18
CA ALA A 117 -1.39 -12.36 0.70
C ALA A 117 -0.59 -12.94 1.88
N PRO A 118 -0.31 -14.26 1.89
CA PRO A 118 0.50 -14.86 2.94
C PRO A 118 1.95 -14.40 2.83
N THR A 119 2.60 -14.26 3.97
CA THR A 119 4.04 -14.02 4.03
C THR A 119 4.80 -15.32 4.30
N THR A 120 6.11 -15.32 4.10
CA THR A 120 6.97 -16.46 4.44
C THR A 120 7.10 -16.71 5.94
N ARG A 121 6.56 -15.82 6.78
CA ARG A 121 6.62 -15.89 8.25
C ARG A 121 5.33 -16.41 8.91
N GLY A 122 4.35 -16.84 8.09
CA GLY A 122 3.10 -17.43 8.59
C GLY A 122 2.02 -16.42 8.99
N ASP A 123 2.25 -15.13 8.80
CA ASP A 123 1.26 -14.06 8.87
C ASP A 123 0.85 -13.58 7.46
N PHE A 124 0.06 -12.51 7.38
CA PHE A 124 -0.38 -11.93 6.12
C PHE A 124 0.21 -10.53 5.94
N SER A 125 0.25 -10.07 4.69
CA SER A 125 0.46 -8.68 4.31
C SER A 125 -0.70 -8.21 3.44
N VAL A 126 -1.00 -6.91 3.49
CA VAL A 126 -2.02 -6.32 2.62
C VAL A 126 -1.47 -6.19 1.21
N VAL A 127 -2.19 -6.71 0.23
CA VAL A 127 -1.83 -6.62 -1.19
C VAL A 127 -1.84 -5.15 -1.61
N SER A 128 -0.71 -4.69 -2.17
CA SER A 128 -0.56 -3.28 -2.60
C SER A 128 -0.96 -2.24 -1.54
N TRP A 129 -0.83 -2.61 -0.26
CA TRP A 129 -1.01 -1.74 0.91
C TRP A 129 -2.32 -0.94 0.90
N VAL A 130 -2.24 0.42 0.68
CA VAL A 130 -3.44 1.29 0.65
C VAL A 130 -4.45 0.90 -0.42
N GLN A 131 -4.05 0.21 -1.50
CA GLN A 131 -4.99 -0.24 -2.52
C GLN A 131 -5.78 -1.48 -2.09
N GLY A 132 -5.20 -2.36 -1.29
CA GLY A 132 -5.86 -3.55 -0.73
C GLY A 132 -6.57 -3.31 0.59
N THR A 133 -6.67 -2.04 1.02
CA THR A 133 -7.32 -1.62 2.27
C THR A 133 -8.56 -0.80 1.98
N PHE A 134 -9.69 -1.24 2.48
CA PHE A 134 -11.00 -0.55 2.36
C PHE A 134 -11.59 -0.36 3.75
N ARG A 135 -11.82 0.89 4.16
CA ARG A 135 -12.43 1.23 5.45
C ARG A 135 -13.93 1.25 5.34
N ILE A 136 -14.59 0.64 6.31
CA ILE A 136 -16.04 0.63 6.39
C ILE A 136 -16.47 1.80 7.27
N HIS A 137 -17.40 2.57 6.76
CA HIS A 137 -18.04 3.68 7.46
C HIS A 137 -19.51 3.33 7.64
N HIS A 138 -19.95 3.28 8.90
CA HIS A 138 -21.35 3.09 9.26
C HIS A 138 -22.02 4.45 9.44
N ASP A 139 -23.09 4.68 8.67
CA ASP A 139 -23.94 5.86 8.86
C ASP A 139 -25.01 5.56 9.90
N PRO A 140 -24.95 6.17 11.09
CA PRO A 140 -25.91 5.91 12.15
C PRO A 140 -27.32 6.41 11.81
N GLY A 141 -27.47 7.36 10.87
CA GLY A 141 -28.77 7.93 10.49
C GLY A 141 -29.56 7.01 9.55
N THR A 142 -28.85 6.34 8.64
CA THR A 142 -29.46 5.45 7.64
C THR A 142 -29.26 3.97 7.92
N GLY A 143 -28.34 3.64 8.82
CA GLY A 143 -27.89 2.26 9.08
C GLY A 143 -27.07 1.65 7.92
N ALA A 144 -26.70 2.43 6.92
CA ALA A 144 -25.98 1.96 5.75
C ALA A 144 -24.48 1.90 6.00
N ASP A 145 -23.85 0.82 5.52
CA ASP A 145 -22.39 0.69 5.47
C ASP A 145 -21.88 1.12 4.09
N THR A 146 -20.86 1.95 4.07
CA THR A 146 -20.10 2.32 2.87
C THR A 146 -18.65 1.96 3.01
N VAL A 147 -17.94 1.79 1.88
CA VAL A 147 -16.50 1.54 1.85
C VAL A 147 -15.76 2.66 1.13
N THR A 148 -14.60 3.01 1.68
CA THR A 148 -13.65 3.93 1.07
C THR A 148 -12.27 3.27 1.03
N GLN A 149 -11.65 3.23 -0.13
CA GLN A 149 -10.31 2.69 -0.32
C GLN A 149 -9.26 3.67 0.23
N ASP A 150 -8.27 3.17 0.96
CA ASP A 150 -7.22 4.05 1.52
C ASP A 150 -6.41 4.77 0.44
N SER A 151 -6.29 4.18 -0.76
CA SER A 151 -5.63 4.83 -1.89
C SER A 151 -6.44 5.95 -2.55
N ALA A 152 -7.68 6.13 -2.16
CA ALA A 152 -8.57 7.15 -2.73
C ALA A 152 -8.06 8.59 -2.52
N SER A 153 -7.17 8.80 -1.54
CA SER A 153 -6.50 10.08 -1.29
C SER A 153 -5.14 10.23 -2.00
N PHE A 154 -4.74 9.24 -2.82
CA PHE A 154 -3.46 9.22 -3.51
C PHE A 154 -3.66 9.17 -5.02
N ASP A 155 -2.83 9.92 -5.75
CA ASP A 155 -2.74 9.74 -7.19
C ASP A 155 -2.00 8.44 -7.50
N THR A 156 -2.66 7.54 -8.24
CA THR A 156 -2.06 6.33 -8.75
C THR A 156 -1.74 6.46 -10.23
N PHE A 157 -0.64 5.86 -10.65
CA PHE A 157 -0.26 5.83 -12.06
C PHE A 157 -1.03 4.73 -12.78
N ASP A 158 -1.77 5.11 -13.83
CA ASP A 158 -2.40 4.17 -14.74
C ASP A 158 -1.45 3.90 -15.92
N PRO A 159 -0.90 2.67 -16.01
CA PRO A 159 0.02 2.32 -17.09
C PRO A 159 -0.62 2.35 -18.49
N SER A 160 -1.95 2.17 -18.59
CA SER A 160 -2.67 2.13 -19.86
C SER A 160 -2.85 3.53 -20.45
N THR A 161 -3.17 4.50 -19.61
CA THR A 161 -3.35 5.90 -20.01
C THR A 161 -2.09 6.75 -19.83
N ARG A 162 -1.08 6.22 -19.12
CA ARG A 162 0.18 6.90 -18.74
C ARG A 162 -0.07 8.20 -17.97
N LYS A 163 -1.13 8.27 -17.19
CA LYS A 163 -1.54 9.43 -16.39
C LYS A 163 -1.59 9.07 -14.91
N PHE A 164 -1.39 10.09 -14.09
CA PHE A 164 -1.71 10.03 -12.68
C PHE A 164 -3.16 10.46 -12.49
N THR A 165 -3.94 9.65 -11.79
CA THR A 165 -5.34 9.94 -11.49
C THR A 165 -5.64 9.53 -10.05
N ALA A 166 -6.45 10.32 -9.36
CA ALA A 166 -7.09 9.90 -8.13
C ALA A 166 -8.09 8.78 -8.48
N SER A 167 -7.66 7.53 -8.34
CA SER A 167 -8.42 6.37 -8.77
C SER A 167 -8.69 5.42 -7.62
N GLY A 168 -9.45 5.88 -6.61
CA GLY A 168 -9.87 5.04 -5.50
C GLY A 168 -11.38 4.98 -5.39
N ILE A 169 -11.87 3.95 -4.74
CA ILE A 169 -13.29 3.83 -4.39
C ILE A 169 -13.59 4.76 -3.21
N HIS A 170 -14.62 5.60 -3.37
CA HIS A 170 -15.11 6.49 -2.32
C HIS A 170 -16.58 6.22 -2.01
N ASN A 171 -16.92 6.06 -0.75
CA ASN A 171 -18.29 5.97 -0.24
C ASN A 171 -19.20 5.03 -1.04
N LEU A 172 -18.65 3.93 -1.56
CA LEU A 172 -19.42 2.93 -2.28
C LEU A 172 -20.24 2.11 -1.28
N PRO A 173 -21.53 1.84 -1.53
CA PRO A 173 -22.30 0.93 -0.68
C PRO A 173 -21.58 -0.42 -0.51
N LEU A 174 -21.45 -0.91 0.73
CA LEU A 174 -20.73 -2.15 1.04
C LEU A 174 -21.27 -3.35 0.24
N GLN A 175 -22.58 -3.42 0.06
CA GLN A 175 -23.21 -4.50 -0.70
C GLN A 175 -22.83 -4.46 -2.19
N GLU A 176 -22.71 -3.28 -2.76
CA GLU A 176 -22.27 -3.11 -4.15
C GLU A 176 -20.78 -3.52 -4.29
N PHE A 177 -19.93 -3.09 -3.35
CA PHE A 177 -18.55 -3.50 -3.34
C PHE A 177 -18.39 -5.02 -3.21
N ARG A 178 -19.17 -5.66 -2.33
CA ARG A 178 -19.21 -7.12 -2.19
C ARG A 178 -19.60 -7.81 -3.50
N SER A 179 -20.58 -7.25 -4.22
CA SER A 179 -21.01 -7.76 -5.53
C SER A 179 -19.90 -7.67 -6.57
N GLN A 180 -19.12 -6.59 -6.58
CA GLN A 180 -17.95 -6.46 -7.46
C GLN A 180 -16.89 -7.53 -7.17
N VAL A 181 -16.58 -7.78 -5.90
CA VAL A 181 -15.64 -8.84 -5.50
C VAL A 181 -16.17 -10.22 -5.90
N ALA A 182 -17.46 -10.49 -5.66
CA ALA A 182 -18.09 -11.77 -6.04
C ALA A 182 -18.04 -11.99 -7.55
N ALA A 183 -18.33 -10.97 -8.36
CA ALA A 183 -18.21 -11.05 -9.81
C ALA A 183 -16.79 -11.37 -10.27
N ALA A 184 -15.77 -10.76 -9.66
CA ALA A 184 -14.38 -11.05 -9.95
C ALA A 184 -13.99 -12.50 -9.61
N LEU A 185 -14.50 -13.05 -8.50
CA LEU A 185 -14.28 -14.45 -8.11
C LEU A 185 -14.91 -15.44 -9.10
N LEU A 186 -16.10 -15.14 -9.62
CA LEU A 186 -16.76 -15.96 -10.64
C LEU A 186 -15.95 -15.97 -11.95
N GLN A 187 -15.43 -14.84 -12.38
CA GLN A 187 -14.54 -14.75 -13.55
C GLN A 187 -13.26 -15.60 -13.37
N GLU A 188 -12.65 -15.56 -12.18
CA GLU A 188 -11.47 -16.37 -11.86
C GLU A 188 -11.78 -17.87 -11.94
N SER A 189 -12.94 -18.29 -11.46
CA SER A 189 -13.37 -19.70 -11.48
C SER A 189 -13.66 -20.20 -12.90
N GLY A 190 -14.20 -19.34 -13.75
CA GLY A 190 -14.50 -19.66 -15.16
C GLY A 190 -13.23 -19.77 -16.03
N ALA A 191 -12.20 -18.99 -15.73
CA ALA A 191 -10.93 -19.01 -16.46
C ALA A 191 -10.03 -20.24 -16.15
N ARG A 192 -10.35 -21.01 -15.10
CA ARG A 192 -9.62 -22.22 -14.68
C ARG A 192 -10.19 -23.52 -15.25
N LYS A 193 -11.29 -23.44 -15.98
CA LYS A 193 -11.89 -24.57 -16.71
C LYS A 193 -11.44 -24.58 -18.17
#